data_421270cf02b091519c49b5e3c042fcfc
#
_entry.id   421270cf02b091519c49b5e3c042fcfc
#
_cell.length_a   1.000
_cell.length_b   1.000
_cell.length_c   1.000
_cell.angle_alpha   90.00
_cell.angle_beta   90.00
_cell.angle_gamma   90.00
#
_symmetry.space_group_name_H-M   'P 1'
#
loop_
_entity.id
_entity.type
_entity.pdbx_description
1 polymer ?
#
loop_
_entity_poly.entity_id
_entity_poly.type
_entity_poly.pdbx_seq_one_letter_code
_entity_poly.pdbx_strand_id
1 'polypeptide(L)'
;MAYLSEIWRYPIKSHGRECISEVKVKARETLPHDRIWAVVHEHSTADGSQWVACHNFSRGAKAPGLMAISANFDETTNILKMSHPNKNDLIFCPDTEGDKLIEWTKDLIPSDRSGSAKLIRAKASAMTDTDYPSI
;
A
#
# COMPACT_ATOMS: atom_id res chain seq x y z
N MET A 1 23.37 1.43 24.33
CA MET A 1 23.50 1.56 22.87
C MET A 1 22.16 1.27 22.22
N ALA A 2 21.73 2.08 21.30
CA ALA A 2 20.53 1.83 20.52
C ALA A 2 20.87 1.04 19.26
N TYR A 3 19.98 0.16 18.84
CA TYR A 3 20.10 -0.59 17.59
C TYR A 3 18.73 -0.74 16.93
N LEU A 4 18.73 -0.91 15.61
CA LEU A 4 17.55 -1.16 14.83
C LEU A 4 17.18 -2.64 14.94
N SER A 5 16.03 -2.95 15.53
CA SER A 5 15.61 -4.34 15.75
C SER A 5 14.77 -4.90 14.60
N GLU A 6 13.97 -4.06 13.95
CA GLU A 6 13.09 -4.48 12.88
C GLU A 6 12.90 -3.35 11.87
N ILE A 7 12.69 -3.72 10.61
CA ILE A 7 12.32 -2.78 9.54
C ILE A 7 11.02 -3.29 8.92
N TRP A 8 9.99 -2.45 8.96
CA TRP A 8 8.70 -2.75 8.37
C TRP A 8 8.40 -1.80 7.23
N ARG A 9 7.83 -2.30 6.14
CA ARG A 9 7.35 -1.47 5.06
C ARG A 9 6.00 -1.93 4.54
N TYR A 10 5.25 -0.99 3.98
CA TYR A 10 3.97 -1.20 3.34
C TYR A 10 4.13 -0.94 1.85
N PRO A 11 4.25 -1.95 0.99
CA PRO A 11 4.32 -1.72 -0.46
C PRO A 11 3.11 -0.96 -0.99
N ILE A 12 1.93 -1.33 -0.50
CA ILE A 12 0.68 -0.64 -0.80
C ILE A 12 0.17 0.03 0.48
N LYS A 13 -0.14 1.32 0.40
CA LYS A 13 -0.67 2.08 1.54
C LYS A 13 -1.84 1.36 2.21
N SER A 14 -1.73 1.10 3.51
CA SER A 14 -2.75 0.45 4.36
C SER A 14 -3.12 -1.00 3.99
N HIS A 15 -2.47 -1.62 3.03
CA HIS A 15 -2.82 -2.94 2.52
C HIS A 15 -1.73 -3.98 2.80
N GLY A 16 -1.30 -4.05 4.06
CA GLY A 16 -0.34 -5.05 4.48
C GLY A 16 1.08 -4.55 4.57
N ARG A 17 1.81 -5.15 5.51
CA ARG A 17 3.21 -4.84 5.76
C ARG A 17 4.06 -6.09 5.67
N GLU A 18 5.35 -5.89 5.41
CA GLU A 18 6.37 -6.92 5.46
C GLU A 18 7.53 -6.50 6.34
N CYS A 19 8.14 -7.46 7.00
CA CYS A 19 9.39 -7.26 7.71
C CYS A 19 10.54 -7.58 6.77
N ILE A 20 11.48 -6.66 6.63
CA ILE A 20 12.67 -6.83 5.80
C ILE A 20 13.93 -6.79 6.64
N SER A 21 14.96 -7.54 6.24
CA SER A 21 16.22 -7.64 7.00
C SER A 21 17.15 -6.46 6.78
N GLU A 22 17.10 -5.88 5.58
CA GLU A 22 17.96 -4.75 5.21
C GLU A 22 17.31 -3.91 4.11
N VAL A 23 17.72 -2.65 4.03
CA VAL A 23 17.31 -1.74 2.98
C VAL A 23 18.39 -0.68 2.77
N LYS A 24 18.63 -0.33 1.51
CA LYS A 24 19.53 0.76 1.16
C LYS A 24 18.74 2.07 1.02
N VAL A 25 18.96 2.97 1.94
CA VAL A 25 18.27 4.27 1.93
C VAL A 25 19.13 5.33 1.24
N LYS A 26 18.46 6.31 0.64
CA LYS A 26 19.09 7.49 0.05
C LYS A 26 18.58 8.75 0.73
N ALA A 27 19.47 9.72 0.88
CA ALA A 27 19.11 11.00 1.46
C ALA A 27 17.97 11.67 0.67
N ARG A 28 16.98 12.18 1.38
CA ARG A 28 15.82 12.89 0.82
C ARG A 28 14.89 12.02 -0.05
N GLU A 29 15.01 10.71 0.05
CA GLU A 29 14.08 9.78 -0.59
C GLU A 29 13.30 9.00 0.47
N THR A 30 12.12 8.52 0.11
CA THR A 30 11.35 7.60 0.94
C THR A 30 12.04 6.24 1.00
N LEU A 31 11.66 5.43 1.99
CA LEU A 31 12.13 4.05 2.05
C LEU A 31 11.77 3.33 0.74
N PRO A 32 12.73 2.65 0.07
CA PRO A 32 12.45 1.99 -1.20
C PRO A 32 11.25 1.04 -1.11
N HIS A 33 10.36 1.12 -2.08
CA HIS A 33 9.14 0.30 -2.20
C HIS A 33 8.16 0.44 -1.03
N ASP A 34 8.30 1.50 -0.22
CA ASP A 34 7.33 1.79 0.84
C ASP A 34 6.28 2.76 0.33
N ARG A 35 5.02 2.34 0.33
CA ARG A 35 3.85 3.11 -0.11
C ARG A 35 3.97 3.69 -1.53
N ILE A 36 4.60 2.93 -2.42
CA ILE A 36 4.67 3.33 -3.84
C ILE A 36 3.36 3.06 -4.57
N TRP A 37 2.51 2.21 -4.03
CA TRP A 37 1.15 2.01 -4.51
C TRP A 37 0.13 2.43 -3.45
N ALA A 38 -1.04 2.85 -3.92
CA ALA A 38 -2.19 3.13 -3.08
C ALA A 38 -3.48 2.77 -3.80
N VAL A 39 -4.49 2.42 -3.04
CA VAL A 39 -5.82 2.13 -3.57
C VAL A 39 -6.66 3.39 -3.46
N VAL A 40 -7.08 3.93 -4.60
CA VAL A 40 -8.02 5.06 -4.64
C VAL A 40 -9.45 4.56 -4.51
N HIS A 41 -10.28 5.31 -3.80
CA HIS A 41 -11.70 4.99 -3.70
C HIS A 41 -12.48 5.56 -4.90
N GLU A 42 -13.72 5.13 -5.06
CA GLU A 42 -14.56 5.46 -6.22
C GLU A 42 -14.86 6.94 -6.42
N HIS A 43 -14.69 7.78 -5.38
CA HIS A 43 -14.91 9.22 -5.45
C HIS A 43 -13.62 10.03 -5.60
N SER A 44 -12.47 9.36 -5.75
CA SER A 44 -11.17 10.01 -5.93
C SER A 44 -10.79 10.11 -7.39
N THR A 45 -10.13 11.20 -7.75
CA THR A 45 -9.53 11.41 -9.07
C THR A 45 -8.00 11.28 -9.07
N ALA A 46 -7.42 10.85 -7.96
CA ALA A 46 -5.97 10.68 -7.84
C ALA A 46 -5.44 9.64 -8.83
N ASP A 47 -4.31 9.93 -9.44
CA ASP A 47 -3.67 9.07 -10.46
C ASP A 47 -2.19 8.74 -10.16
N GLY A 48 -1.66 9.21 -9.03
CA GLY A 48 -0.27 9.01 -8.64
C GLY A 48 0.71 10.02 -9.23
N SER A 49 0.26 10.95 -10.06
CA SER A 49 1.13 11.94 -10.73
C SER A 49 1.68 13.00 -9.76
N GLN A 50 0.98 13.25 -8.67
CA GLN A 50 1.35 14.25 -7.67
C GLN A 50 0.86 13.83 -6.28
N TRP A 51 1.38 14.45 -5.25
CA TRP A 51 0.89 14.25 -3.90
C TRP A 51 -0.57 14.70 -3.78
N VAL A 52 -1.37 13.89 -3.08
CA VAL A 52 -2.74 14.21 -2.70
C VAL A 52 -2.98 13.80 -1.26
N ALA A 53 -3.96 14.44 -0.60
CA ALA A 53 -4.29 14.14 0.78
C ALA A 53 -4.77 12.68 0.96
N CYS A 54 -4.51 12.11 2.13
CA CYS A 54 -4.76 10.69 2.40
C CYS A 54 -6.23 10.28 2.30
N HIS A 55 -7.19 11.23 2.38
CA HIS A 55 -8.61 10.92 2.24
C HIS A 55 -9.00 10.43 0.82
N ASN A 56 -8.12 10.57 -0.17
CA ASN A 56 -8.31 10.03 -1.52
C ASN A 56 -8.15 8.52 -1.60
N PHE A 57 -7.59 7.89 -0.56
CA PHE A 57 -7.22 6.48 -0.58
C PHE A 57 -8.05 5.65 0.40
N SER A 58 -8.24 4.38 0.04
CA SER A 58 -8.70 3.36 0.99
C SER A 58 -7.61 3.14 2.04
N ARG A 59 -7.97 3.28 3.31
CA ARG A 59 -7.00 3.26 4.40
C ARG A 59 -7.52 2.53 5.64
N GLY A 60 -6.58 2.03 6.44
CA GLY A 60 -6.88 1.23 7.63
C GLY A 60 -7.76 1.94 8.67
N ALA A 61 -7.63 3.26 8.81
CA ALA A 61 -8.46 4.05 9.73
C ALA A 61 -9.96 3.97 9.39
N LYS A 62 -10.32 3.73 8.14
CA LYS A 62 -11.70 3.62 7.64
C LYS A 62 -12.12 2.20 7.33
N ALA A 63 -11.16 1.30 7.14
CA ALA A 63 -11.37 -0.11 6.85
C ALA A 63 -10.39 -0.96 7.68
N PRO A 64 -10.64 -1.16 8.98
CA PRO A 64 -9.69 -1.83 9.87
C PRO A 64 -9.32 -3.26 9.45
N GLY A 65 -10.20 -3.96 8.74
CA GLY A 65 -9.92 -5.30 8.22
C GLY A 65 -8.71 -5.36 7.29
N LEU A 66 -8.34 -4.26 6.65
CA LEU A 66 -7.15 -4.18 5.81
C LEU A 66 -5.85 -4.34 6.62
N MET A 67 -5.88 -4.00 7.91
CA MET A 67 -4.69 -4.06 8.77
C MET A 67 -4.26 -5.49 9.12
N ALA A 68 -5.11 -6.48 8.88
CA ALA A 68 -4.78 -7.89 9.07
C ALA A 68 -4.02 -8.49 7.88
N ILE A 69 -3.85 -7.75 6.79
CA ILE A 69 -3.11 -8.20 5.61
C ILE A 69 -1.61 -8.22 5.92
N SER A 70 -0.95 -9.31 5.53
CA SER A 70 0.51 -9.40 5.48
C SER A 70 0.95 -9.36 4.03
N ALA A 71 2.07 -8.71 3.76
CA ALA A 71 2.62 -8.57 2.42
C ALA A 71 4.00 -9.21 2.31
N ASN A 72 4.34 -9.63 1.10
CA ASN A 72 5.69 -10.05 0.73
C ASN A 72 5.94 -9.60 -0.71
N PHE A 73 6.85 -8.66 -0.89
CA PHE A 73 7.18 -8.07 -2.20
C PHE A 73 8.50 -8.61 -2.72
N ASP A 74 8.45 -9.23 -3.90
CA ASP A 74 9.63 -9.65 -4.64
C ASP A 74 10.03 -8.55 -5.63
N GLU A 75 11.10 -7.83 -5.29
CA GLU A 75 11.60 -6.70 -6.10
C GLU A 75 12.13 -7.16 -7.47
N THR A 76 12.61 -8.39 -7.58
CA THR A 76 13.16 -8.94 -8.83
C THR A 76 12.07 -9.21 -9.85
N THR A 77 10.95 -9.76 -9.42
CA THR A 77 9.83 -10.13 -10.31
C THR A 77 8.72 -9.09 -10.34
N ASN A 78 8.74 -8.12 -9.44
CA ASN A 78 7.66 -7.14 -9.23
C ASN A 78 6.32 -7.82 -8.87
N ILE A 79 6.40 -8.90 -8.08
CA ILE A 79 5.24 -9.68 -7.65
C ILE A 79 5.00 -9.48 -6.16
N LEU A 80 3.75 -9.21 -5.80
CA LEU A 80 3.28 -9.16 -4.42
C LEU A 80 2.51 -10.43 -4.08
N LYS A 81 2.84 -10.98 -2.92
CA LYS A 81 2.03 -12.01 -2.26
C LYS A 81 1.39 -11.38 -1.03
N MET A 82 0.08 -11.49 -0.93
CA MET A 82 -0.68 -11.01 0.21
C MET A 82 -1.43 -12.14 0.89
N SER A 83 -1.47 -12.10 2.21
CA SER A 83 -2.14 -13.08 3.05
C SER A 83 -3.08 -12.38 4.03
N HIS A 84 -4.18 -13.01 4.33
CA HIS A 84 -5.15 -12.54 5.33
C HIS A 84 -5.70 -13.76 6.08
N PRO A 85 -5.96 -13.66 7.41
CA PRO A 85 -6.40 -14.83 8.21
C PRO A 85 -7.62 -15.57 7.67
N ASN A 86 -8.53 -14.86 7.01
CA ASN A 86 -9.80 -15.41 6.55
C ASN A 86 -9.90 -15.54 5.02
N LYS A 87 -8.79 -15.50 4.31
CA LYS A 87 -8.76 -15.53 2.84
C LYS A 87 -7.66 -16.43 2.32
N ASN A 88 -7.83 -16.92 1.11
CA ASN A 88 -6.74 -17.51 0.35
C ASN A 88 -5.72 -16.43 -0.03
N ASP A 89 -4.46 -16.81 -0.16
CA ASP A 89 -3.40 -15.88 -0.56
C ASP A 89 -3.68 -15.30 -1.96
N LEU A 90 -3.33 -14.03 -2.12
CA LEU A 90 -3.33 -13.35 -3.40
C LEU A 90 -1.90 -13.16 -3.89
N ILE A 91 -1.62 -13.58 -5.12
CA ILE A 91 -0.34 -13.36 -5.80
C ILE A 91 -0.63 -12.60 -7.08
N PHE A 92 -0.02 -11.42 -7.23
CA PHE A 92 -0.31 -10.55 -8.38
C PHE A 92 0.82 -9.56 -8.66
N CYS A 93 0.83 -9.02 -9.87
CA CYS A 93 1.70 -7.90 -10.25
C CYS A 93 0.94 -6.59 -10.01
N PRO A 94 1.41 -5.70 -9.11
CA PRO A 94 0.67 -4.48 -8.79
C PRO A 94 0.50 -3.52 -9.97
N ASP A 95 1.45 -3.49 -10.89
CA ASP A 95 1.42 -2.55 -12.02
C ASP A 95 0.47 -2.98 -13.15
N THR A 96 0.11 -4.26 -13.22
CA THR A 96 -0.72 -4.78 -14.32
C THR A 96 -1.96 -5.53 -13.88
N GLU A 97 -2.02 -5.95 -12.62
CA GLU A 97 -3.07 -6.81 -12.09
C GLU A 97 -3.74 -6.23 -10.84
N GLY A 98 -3.73 -4.91 -10.70
CA GLY A 98 -4.30 -4.22 -9.53
C GLY A 98 -5.77 -4.51 -9.27
N ASP A 99 -6.54 -4.84 -10.31
CA ASP A 99 -7.95 -5.24 -10.20
C ASP A 99 -8.14 -6.50 -9.34
N LYS A 100 -7.16 -7.39 -9.34
CA LYS A 100 -7.19 -8.58 -8.46
C LYS A 100 -7.18 -8.20 -6.98
N LEU A 101 -6.42 -7.19 -6.61
CA LEU A 101 -6.40 -6.68 -5.23
C LEU A 101 -7.75 -6.05 -4.86
N ILE A 102 -8.33 -5.26 -5.75
CA ILE A 102 -9.61 -4.60 -5.52
C ILE A 102 -10.70 -5.66 -5.24
N GLU A 103 -10.78 -6.70 -6.04
CA GLU A 103 -11.75 -7.79 -5.83
C GLU A 103 -11.43 -8.57 -4.55
N TRP A 104 -10.16 -8.86 -4.28
CA TRP A 104 -9.75 -9.63 -3.11
C TRP A 104 -10.03 -8.92 -1.78
N THR A 105 -9.96 -7.57 -1.75
CA THR A 105 -10.21 -6.77 -0.54
C THR A 105 -11.64 -6.27 -0.40
N LYS A 106 -12.50 -6.53 -1.36
CA LYS A 106 -13.85 -5.98 -1.44
C LYS A 106 -14.69 -6.17 -0.17
N ASP A 107 -14.66 -7.34 0.42
CA ASP A 107 -15.38 -7.68 1.64
C ASP A 107 -14.72 -7.14 2.93
N LEU A 108 -13.50 -6.60 2.83
CA LEU A 108 -12.81 -5.95 3.94
C LEU A 108 -13.18 -4.47 4.08
N ILE A 109 -13.82 -3.89 3.08
CA ILE A 109 -14.27 -2.50 3.09
C ILE A 109 -15.67 -2.45 3.70
N PRO A 110 -15.89 -1.71 4.80
CA PRO A 110 -17.23 -1.58 5.38
C PRO A 110 -18.24 -1.00 4.39
N SER A 111 -19.49 -1.46 4.45
CA SER A 111 -20.56 -1.06 3.51
C SER A 111 -20.92 0.42 3.59
N ASP A 112 -20.63 1.09 4.73
CA ASP A 112 -20.85 2.52 4.93
C ASP A 112 -19.67 3.40 4.46
N ARG A 113 -18.66 2.80 3.81
CA ARG A 113 -17.50 3.49 3.28
C ARG A 113 -17.46 3.41 1.75
N SER A 114 -16.80 4.39 1.14
CA SER A 114 -16.58 4.39 -0.30
C SER A 114 -15.81 3.14 -0.72
N GLY A 115 -16.27 2.46 -1.75
CA GLY A 115 -15.62 1.29 -2.31
C GLY A 115 -14.27 1.63 -2.93
N SER A 116 -13.38 0.64 -2.96
CA SER A 116 -12.10 0.75 -3.67
C SER A 116 -12.33 0.73 -5.17
N ALA A 117 -11.66 1.62 -5.91
CA ALA A 117 -11.81 1.74 -7.36
C ALA A 117 -10.65 1.13 -8.13
N LYS A 118 -9.42 1.52 -7.82
CA LYS A 118 -8.23 1.00 -8.51
C LYS A 118 -6.96 1.17 -7.69
N LEU A 119 -5.96 0.37 -8.03
CA LEU A 119 -4.60 0.50 -7.53
C LEU A 119 -3.82 1.44 -8.45
N ILE A 120 -3.16 2.43 -7.87
CA ILE A 120 -2.32 3.37 -8.60
C ILE A 120 -0.89 3.35 -8.07
N ARG A 121 0.07 3.70 -8.93
CA ARG A 121 1.47 3.84 -8.56
C ARG A 121 1.86 5.30 -8.47
N ALA A 122 2.56 5.67 -7.40
CA ALA A 122 3.12 7.00 -7.22
C ALA A 122 4.26 7.26 -8.20
N LYS A 123 4.33 8.47 -8.71
CA LYS A 123 5.51 9.00 -9.36
C LYS A 123 6.40 9.62 -8.28
N ALA A 124 7.66 9.18 -8.19
CA ALA A 124 8.60 9.60 -7.15
C ALA A 124 8.06 9.39 -5.72
N SER A 125 8.14 10.37 -4.85
CA SER A 125 7.70 10.32 -3.44
C SER A 125 6.28 10.83 -3.24
N ALA A 126 5.39 10.66 -4.23
CA ALA A 126 4.06 11.26 -4.20
C ALA A 126 3.10 10.63 -3.17
N MET A 127 3.34 9.38 -2.77
CA MET A 127 2.49 8.68 -1.80
C MET A 127 3.14 8.67 -0.43
N THR A 128 2.52 9.32 0.53
CA THR A 128 2.99 9.33 1.91
C THR A 128 1.85 9.00 2.87
N ASP A 129 2.19 8.70 4.11
CA ASP A 129 1.22 8.49 5.18
C ASP A 129 0.83 9.79 5.89
N THR A 130 1.36 10.90 5.47
CA THR A 130 1.09 12.20 6.05
C THR A 130 0.15 13.00 5.18
N ASP A 131 -0.51 14.00 5.76
CA ASP A 131 -1.34 14.94 5.01
C ASP A 131 -0.50 16.01 4.29
N TYR A 132 0.81 15.93 4.41
CA TYR A 132 1.75 16.88 3.82
C TYR A 132 2.77 16.16 2.96
N PRO A 133 3.23 16.79 1.86
CA PRO A 133 4.30 16.23 1.04
C PRO A 133 5.58 16.03 1.85
N SER A 134 6.33 14.99 1.53
CA SER A 134 7.70 14.83 2.03
C SER A 134 8.61 15.86 1.37
N ILE A 135 9.44 16.47 2.15
CA ILE A 135 10.42 17.45 1.70
C ILE A 135 11.85 16.96 1.85
#